data_abba135911fd1e0e06a27c5535e3b315
#
_entry.id   abba135911fd1e0e06a27c5535e3b315
#
_cell.length_a   1.000
_cell.length_b   1.000
_cell.length_c   1.000
_cell.angle_alpha   90.00
_cell.angle_beta   90.00
_cell.angle_gamma   90.00
#
_symmetry.space_group_name_H-M   'P 1'
#
loop_
_entity.id
_entity.type
_entity.pdbx_description
1 polymer ?
#
loop_
_entity_poly.entity_id
_entity_poly.type
_entity_poly.pdbx_seq_one_letter_code
_entity_poly.pdbx_strand_id
1 'polypeptide(L)'
;MNKKRQILLSAVLASALASNAQVSINVDASNPGIKVSPNLYGIFFEDINHAADGGLYAELISNRSFEDDDKNIPTWKTAAQEGAKINAQLINKGLLNNAQGKALQLTIAAKPAATASLINEGFWGINAVQGRTYKLSFWAKGSYKGGLKARLTNAKGDKVYAETTLNAKVGKKWTKYTAELTANGNDAKAQFELVADGKGTIVLDVVSLFPPTFKNRENGLRPDLAQLLYNIHPKFVRFPGGCYVEGQESPENAFHWEKTIGPIEERPGHKNVNWRYRTSDGMGFDEYLQLAEDLNAKPLYVVNVGLWHGGMTPVDSIQPWIDECMNALEYANGPVTSKYGALRAKNGHPEPYNIEYLEIGNENNQPDPAAQSDHYYERFKKFKDAVLAKYPKTVSYTHLTLPTI
;
A
#
# COMPACT_ATOMS: atom_id res chain seq x y z
N MET A 1 -13.52 -52.64 47.42
CA MET A 1 -13.09 -52.23 46.08
C MET A 1 -12.25 -53.32 45.46
N ASN A 2 -12.60 -53.82 44.28
CA ASN A 2 -12.06 -55.07 43.71
C ASN A 2 -10.59 -54.86 43.29
N LYS A 3 -9.66 -55.74 43.66
CA LYS A 3 -8.22 -55.67 43.36
C LYS A 3 -7.92 -55.28 41.89
N LYS A 4 -8.74 -55.73 40.94
CA LYS A 4 -8.63 -55.34 39.51
C LYS A 4 -8.88 -53.85 39.26
N ARG A 5 -9.77 -53.21 40.02
CA ARG A 5 -10.04 -51.76 39.92
C ARG A 5 -8.88 -50.93 40.51
N GLN A 6 -8.22 -51.41 41.55
CA GLN A 6 -7.05 -50.72 42.12
C GLN A 6 -5.85 -50.79 41.18
N ILE A 7 -5.61 -51.91 40.50
CA ILE A 7 -4.54 -52.03 39.49
C ILE A 7 -4.80 -51.14 38.28
N LEU A 8 -6.07 -51.05 37.82
CA LEU A 8 -6.42 -50.15 36.70
C LEU A 8 -6.27 -48.70 37.07
N LEU A 9 -6.66 -48.28 38.29
CA LEU A 9 -6.47 -46.90 38.75
C LEU A 9 -4.98 -46.53 38.89
N SER A 10 -4.15 -47.48 39.41
CA SER A 10 -2.70 -47.26 39.52
C SER A 10 -2.00 -47.18 38.16
N ALA A 11 -2.43 -47.96 37.16
CA ALA A 11 -1.90 -47.90 35.80
C ALA A 11 -2.30 -46.62 35.07
N VAL A 12 -3.51 -46.10 35.28
CA VAL A 12 -3.97 -44.82 34.73
C VAL A 12 -3.26 -43.64 35.40
N LEU A 13 -3.02 -43.69 36.72
CA LEU A 13 -2.23 -42.64 37.39
C LEU A 13 -0.75 -42.67 36.95
N ALA A 14 -0.16 -43.82 36.74
CA ALA A 14 1.23 -43.96 36.26
C ALA A 14 1.38 -43.48 34.82
N SER A 15 0.37 -43.70 33.94
CA SER A 15 0.38 -43.17 32.59
C SER A 15 0.15 -41.64 32.53
N ALA A 16 -0.62 -41.09 33.48
CA ALA A 16 -0.82 -39.64 33.59
C ALA A 16 0.44 -38.87 34.09
N LEU A 17 1.31 -39.54 34.85
CA LEU A 17 2.58 -39.00 35.32
C LEU A 17 3.71 -39.10 34.27
N ALA A 18 3.57 -39.98 33.29
CA ALA A 18 4.55 -40.15 32.21
C ALA A 18 4.39 -39.13 31.06
N SER A 19 3.36 -38.27 31.09
CA SER A 19 3.07 -37.33 29.99
C SER A 19 3.81 -35.97 30.12
N ASN A 20 4.65 -35.78 31.12
CA ASN A 20 5.52 -34.60 31.24
C ASN A 20 6.97 -34.94 30.88
N ALA A 21 7.18 -35.53 29.70
CA ALA A 21 8.53 -35.65 29.17
C ALA A 21 9.00 -34.22 28.76
N GLN A 22 9.70 -33.58 29.67
CA GLN A 22 10.36 -32.31 29.36
C GLN A 22 11.48 -32.57 28.34
N VAL A 23 11.28 -32.10 27.11
CA VAL A 23 12.33 -32.12 26.09
C VAL A 23 13.38 -31.09 26.48
N SER A 24 14.60 -31.51 26.76
CA SER A 24 15.73 -30.62 26.97
C SER A 24 16.56 -30.59 25.69
N ILE A 25 16.79 -29.38 25.16
CA ILE A 25 17.67 -29.13 24.04
C ILE A 25 18.92 -28.46 24.62
N ASN A 26 20.06 -29.13 24.52
CA ASN A 26 21.37 -28.58 24.90
C ASN A 26 22.03 -28.00 23.65
N VAL A 27 22.36 -26.71 23.66
CA VAL A 27 23.09 -26.04 22.60
C VAL A 27 24.50 -25.76 23.10
N ASP A 28 25.50 -26.38 22.49
CA ASP A 28 26.91 -26.07 22.76
C ASP A 28 27.34 -24.87 21.91
N ALA A 29 27.31 -23.70 22.50
CA ALA A 29 27.74 -22.45 21.85
C ALA A 29 29.29 -22.25 21.86
N SER A 30 30.04 -23.12 22.52
CA SER A 30 31.52 -23.05 22.56
C SER A 30 32.16 -23.54 21.27
N ASN A 31 31.45 -24.32 20.48
CA ASN A 31 31.90 -24.85 19.20
C ASN A 31 30.96 -24.39 18.07
N PRO A 32 31.06 -23.12 17.62
CA PRO A 32 30.20 -22.60 16.55
C PRO A 32 30.53 -23.35 15.25
N GLY A 33 29.50 -23.87 14.60
CA GLY A 33 29.62 -24.57 13.32
C GLY A 33 29.91 -23.61 12.14
N ILE A 34 29.14 -23.74 11.08
CA ILE A 34 29.28 -22.88 9.88
C ILE A 34 28.90 -21.44 10.20
N LYS A 35 29.73 -20.48 9.77
CA LYS A 35 29.39 -19.05 9.88
C LYS A 35 28.11 -18.74 9.12
N VAL A 36 27.10 -18.26 9.83
CA VAL A 36 25.83 -17.84 9.25
C VAL A 36 26.06 -16.59 8.39
N SER A 37 25.48 -16.57 7.18
CA SER A 37 25.51 -15.39 6.32
C SER A 37 24.85 -14.21 7.02
N PRO A 38 25.43 -13.00 6.96
CA PRO A 38 24.78 -11.80 7.47
C PRO A 38 23.48 -11.47 6.74
N ASN A 39 23.27 -12.01 5.53
CA ASN A 39 22.06 -11.83 4.71
C ASN A 39 21.13 -13.05 4.78
N LEU A 40 21.15 -13.83 5.89
CA LEU A 40 20.36 -15.05 5.99
C LEU A 40 18.85 -14.78 5.97
N TYR A 41 18.38 -13.68 6.56
CA TYR A 41 16.98 -13.38 6.64
C TYR A 41 16.67 -11.93 6.28
N GLY A 42 15.49 -11.75 5.73
CA GLY A 42 14.90 -10.47 5.38
C GLY A 42 13.39 -10.55 5.52
N ILE A 43 12.72 -9.59 4.93
CA ILE A 43 11.26 -9.58 4.84
C ILE A 43 10.84 -9.62 3.37
N PHE A 44 9.70 -10.24 3.14
CA PHE A 44 8.96 -10.20 1.90
C PHE A 44 7.73 -9.31 2.11
N PHE A 45 7.50 -8.38 1.20
CA PHE A 45 6.31 -7.55 1.20
C PHE A 45 5.58 -7.67 -0.14
N GLU A 46 4.30 -7.92 -0.05
CA GLU A 46 3.34 -7.91 -1.15
C GLU A 46 2.04 -7.30 -0.65
N ASP A 47 1.33 -6.54 -1.49
CA ASP A 47 0.03 -5.99 -1.11
C ASP A 47 -1.06 -7.07 -1.15
N ILE A 48 -1.02 -7.96 -0.15
CA ILE A 48 -1.97 -9.03 0.11
C ILE A 48 -2.90 -8.60 1.24
N ASN A 49 -4.22 -8.77 1.07
CA ASN A 49 -5.20 -8.50 2.12
C ASN A 49 -5.04 -7.09 2.73
N HIS A 50 -4.82 -6.09 1.90
CA HIS A 50 -4.60 -4.72 2.33
C HIS A 50 -3.33 -4.54 3.18
N ALA A 51 -2.25 -5.22 2.86
CA ALA A 51 -0.98 -5.07 3.57
C ALA A 51 -0.36 -3.68 3.35
N ALA A 52 -0.58 -3.06 2.18
CA ALA A 52 -0.21 -1.67 1.90
C ALA A 52 -1.35 -0.73 2.31
N ASP A 53 -2.35 -0.53 1.45
CA ASP A 53 -3.51 0.31 1.72
C ASP A 53 -4.35 -0.27 2.88
N GLY A 54 -4.45 0.47 3.99
CA GLY A 54 -5.10 0.00 5.23
C GLY A 54 -4.19 -0.80 6.16
N GLY A 55 -2.97 -1.12 5.72
CA GLY A 55 -1.94 -1.85 6.46
C GLY A 55 -0.76 -0.97 6.82
N LEU A 56 0.40 -1.20 6.17
CA LEU A 56 1.66 -0.52 6.47
C LEU A 56 1.69 0.94 6.00
N TYR A 57 1.03 1.25 4.88
CA TYR A 57 0.90 2.61 4.36
C TYR A 57 0.01 3.45 5.28
N ALA A 58 0.43 4.68 5.58
CA ALA A 58 -0.22 5.47 6.63
C ALA A 58 -1.46 6.26 6.17
N GLU A 59 -1.89 6.16 4.90
CA GLU A 59 -3.12 6.77 4.42
C GLU A 59 -4.33 6.23 5.20
N LEU A 60 -5.16 7.13 5.73
CA LEU A 60 -6.32 6.77 6.52
C LEU A 60 -7.63 6.78 5.73
N ILE A 61 -7.66 7.47 4.58
CA ILE A 61 -8.85 7.53 3.72
C ILE A 61 -8.86 6.33 2.77
N SER A 62 -9.86 5.50 2.90
CA SER A 62 -10.12 4.42 1.94
C SER A 62 -10.81 4.97 0.70
N ASN A 63 -10.46 4.46 -0.49
CA ASN A 63 -11.00 4.96 -1.76
C ASN A 63 -10.83 6.47 -1.93
N ARG A 64 -9.60 6.98 -1.71
CA ARG A 64 -9.28 8.41 -1.66
C ARG A 64 -9.55 9.17 -2.96
N SER A 65 -9.49 8.49 -4.11
CA SER A 65 -9.72 9.04 -5.45
C SER A 65 -10.98 8.55 -6.12
N PHE A 66 -11.88 7.87 -5.37
CA PHE A 66 -13.18 7.40 -5.85
C PHE A 66 -13.12 6.40 -7.01
N GLU A 67 -12.00 5.67 -7.15
CA GLU A 67 -11.73 4.77 -8.27
C GLU A 67 -12.13 3.30 -8.03
N ASP A 68 -12.50 2.93 -6.78
CA ASP A 68 -12.69 1.53 -6.39
C ASP A 68 -13.91 0.87 -7.04
N ASP A 69 -14.90 1.63 -7.48
CA ASP A 69 -16.10 1.11 -8.13
C ASP A 69 -16.59 2.08 -9.24
N ASP A 70 -17.25 1.56 -10.27
CA ASP A 70 -17.71 2.36 -11.41
C ASP A 70 -19.02 3.09 -11.17
N LYS A 71 -19.80 2.67 -10.17
CA LYS A 71 -21.17 3.15 -9.92
C LYS A 71 -21.37 3.65 -8.50
N ASN A 72 -20.62 3.09 -7.55
CA ASN A 72 -20.76 3.34 -6.12
C ASN A 72 -19.53 4.08 -5.59
N ILE A 73 -19.63 4.57 -4.38
CA ILE A 73 -18.54 5.20 -3.64
C ILE A 73 -18.23 4.40 -2.35
N PRO A 74 -17.65 3.17 -2.49
CA PRO A 74 -17.36 2.34 -1.33
C PRO A 74 -16.63 3.14 -0.25
N THR A 75 -16.94 2.87 1.03
CA THR A 75 -16.37 3.53 2.21
C THR A 75 -16.76 5.00 2.39
N TRP A 76 -17.46 5.60 1.42
CA TRP A 76 -17.99 6.94 1.50
C TRP A 76 -19.53 6.93 1.69
N LYS A 77 -20.03 7.82 2.50
CA LYS A 77 -21.46 8.04 2.68
C LYS A 77 -21.78 9.52 2.86
N THR A 78 -23.02 9.89 2.61
CA THR A 78 -23.51 11.25 2.84
C THR A 78 -24.49 11.28 4.00
N ALA A 79 -24.51 12.39 4.74
CA ALA A 79 -25.50 12.68 5.77
C ALA A 79 -25.96 14.14 5.65
N ALA A 80 -27.19 14.43 6.06
CA ALA A 80 -27.72 15.79 6.07
C ALA A 80 -28.60 15.98 7.29
N GLN A 81 -28.48 17.13 7.97
CA GLN A 81 -29.39 17.56 9.01
C GLN A 81 -30.72 18.05 8.41
N GLU A 82 -31.74 18.17 9.23
CA GLU A 82 -32.98 18.80 8.81
C GLU A 82 -32.73 20.20 8.23
N GLY A 83 -33.28 20.48 7.06
CA GLY A 83 -33.04 21.73 6.34
C GLY A 83 -31.82 21.72 5.42
N ALA A 84 -31.08 20.62 5.33
CA ALA A 84 -30.00 20.42 4.37
C ALA A 84 -30.30 19.26 3.41
N LYS A 85 -29.66 19.30 2.23
CA LYS A 85 -29.65 18.21 1.23
C LYS A 85 -28.26 18.08 0.67
N ILE A 86 -27.86 16.86 0.40
CA ILE A 86 -26.62 16.53 -0.30
C ILE A 86 -26.88 15.38 -1.27
N ASN A 87 -26.37 15.51 -2.50
CA ASN A 87 -26.32 14.43 -3.49
C ASN A 87 -24.89 14.23 -3.90
N ALA A 88 -24.43 12.99 -3.92
CA ALA A 88 -23.09 12.57 -4.36
C ALA A 88 -23.20 11.77 -5.65
N GLN A 89 -22.38 12.10 -6.64
CA GLN A 89 -22.37 11.45 -7.94
C GLN A 89 -20.95 11.35 -8.47
N LEU A 90 -20.55 10.17 -8.97
CA LEU A 90 -19.32 9.99 -9.72
C LEU A 90 -19.42 10.70 -11.09
N ILE A 91 -18.36 11.37 -11.48
CA ILE A 91 -18.20 12.00 -12.81
C ILE A 91 -16.91 11.52 -13.45
N ASN A 92 -16.89 11.47 -14.79
CA ASN A 92 -15.74 11.05 -15.61
C ASN A 92 -15.31 12.13 -16.62
N LYS A 93 -15.73 13.39 -16.40
CA LYS A 93 -15.36 14.52 -17.27
C LYS A 93 -14.84 15.69 -16.42
N GLY A 94 -13.90 16.42 -16.99
CA GLY A 94 -13.29 17.56 -16.30
C GLY A 94 -12.52 17.13 -15.07
N LEU A 95 -11.83 16.00 -15.14
CA LEU A 95 -11.08 15.36 -14.07
C LEU A 95 -9.85 16.21 -13.66
N LEU A 96 -9.21 15.81 -12.58
CA LEU A 96 -8.04 16.49 -12.02
C LEU A 96 -6.87 16.51 -13.02
N ASN A 97 -6.58 15.33 -13.57
CA ASN A 97 -5.51 15.09 -14.54
C ASN A 97 -5.82 13.80 -15.34
N ASN A 98 -4.87 13.32 -16.12
CA ASN A 98 -5.03 12.12 -16.94
C ASN A 98 -4.85 10.81 -16.18
N ALA A 99 -4.31 10.84 -14.94
CA ALA A 99 -4.15 9.65 -14.12
C ALA A 99 -5.46 9.27 -13.41
N GLN A 100 -6.32 10.24 -13.13
CA GLN A 100 -7.59 10.01 -12.45
C GLN A 100 -8.70 9.75 -13.48
N GLY A 101 -9.43 8.65 -13.32
CA GLY A 101 -10.53 8.24 -14.20
C GLY A 101 -11.90 8.76 -13.74
N LYS A 102 -12.02 9.15 -12.46
CA LYS A 102 -13.24 9.61 -11.82
C LYS A 102 -12.98 10.77 -10.87
N ALA A 103 -14.05 11.44 -10.47
CA ALA A 103 -14.07 12.40 -9.37
C ALA A 103 -15.46 12.37 -8.72
N LEU A 104 -15.59 12.81 -7.49
CA LEU A 104 -16.86 12.87 -6.77
C LEU A 104 -17.46 14.27 -6.84
N GLN A 105 -18.63 14.41 -7.45
CA GLN A 105 -19.40 15.64 -7.43
C GLN A 105 -20.43 15.61 -6.31
N LEU A 106 -20.38 16.61 -5.44
CA LEU A 106 -21.38 16.87 -4.41
C LEU A 106 -22.25 18.06 -4.83
N THR A 107 -23.57 17.90 -4.79
CA THR A 107 -24.53 18.99 -4.91
C THR A 107 -25.17 19.22 -3.54
N ILE A 108 -24.94 20.39 -2.97
CA ILE A 108 -25.29 20.72 -1.59
C ILE A 108 -26.26 21.89 -1.58
N ALA A 109 -27.26 21.80 -0.72
CA ALA A 109 -28.20 22.89 -0.39
C ALA A 109 -28.53 22.83 1.10
N ALA A 110 -27.96 23.75 1.88
CA ALA A 110 -28.23 23.88 3.30
C ALA A 110 -28.90 25.24 3.62
N LYS A 111 -29.95 25.22 4.45
CA LYS A 111 -30.51 26.41 5.06
C LYS A 111 -29.56 26.95 6.14
N PRO A 112 -29.69 28.20 6.59
CA PRO A 112 -28.91 28.71 7.71
C PRO A 112 -28.94 27.76 8.92
N ALA A 113 -27.79 27.50 9.52
CA ALA A 113 -27.57 26.60 10.66
C ALA A 113 -27.72 25.09 10.38
N ALA A 114 -28.15 24.68 9.19
CA ALA A 114 -28.16 23.27 8.79
C ALA A 114 -26.85 22.89 8.09
N THR A 115 -26.43 21.62 8.22
CA THR A 115 -25.20 21.10 7.59
C THR A 115 -25.44 19.82 6.83
N ALA A 116 -24.65 19.60 5.82
CA ALA A 116 -24.55 18.34 5.09
C ALA A 116 -23.10 17.84 5.12
N SER A 117 -22.89 16.54 5.14
CA SER A 117 -21.59 15.93 5.33
C SER A 117 -21.32 14.85 4.31
N LEU A 118 -20.03 14.78 3.88
CA LEU A 118 -19.44 13.62 3.23
C LEU A 118 -18.54 12.92 4.25
N ILE A 119 -18.73 11.62 4.44
CA ILE A 119 -18.12 10.85 5.52
C ILE A 119 -17.33 9.69 4.92
N ASN A 120 -16.10 9.48 5.40
CA ASN A 120 -15.27 8.31 5.08
C ASN A 120 -15.00 7.49 6.33
N GLU A 121 -15.24 6.19 6.24
CA GLU A 121 -15.07 5.26 7.36
C GLU A 121 -13.64 4.75 7.52
N GLY A 122 -12.72 5.14 6.63
CA GLY A 122 -11.34 4.64 6.58
C GLY A 122 -11.27 3.15 6.24
N PHE A 123 -10.13 2.58 6.53
CA PHE A 123 -9.92 1.13 6.49
C PHE A 123 -10.28 0.54 7.87
N TRP A 124 -11.50 0.02 8.04
CA TRP A 124 -12.01 -0.54 9.32
C TRP A 124 -12.05 0.45 10.49
N GLY A 125 -12.12 1.74 10.23
CA GLY A 125 -12.09 2.85 11.18
C GLY A 125 -10.76 3.61 11.13
N ILE A 126 -10.83 4.88 11.54
CA ILE A 126 -9.67 5.77 11.67
C ILE A 126 -9.25 5.82 13.14
N ASN A 127 -8.00 5.51 13.44
CA ASN A 127 -7.48 5.55 14.81
C ASN A 127 -7.19 7.00 15.23
N ALA A 128 -8.17 7.67 15.82
CA ALA A 128 -7.97 8.95 16.48
C ALA A 128 -7.22 8.75 17.81
N VAL A 129 -6.13 9.48 18.02
CA VAL A 129 -5.31 9.42 19.23
C VAL A 129 -5.14 10.81 19.79
N GLN A 130 -5.47 11.00 21.07
CA GLN A 130 -5.38 12.28 21.75
C GLN A 130 -3.98 12.92 21.60
N GLY A 131 -3.94 14.20 21.23
CA GLY A 131 -2.74 14.97 21.00
C GLY A 131 -2.07 14.73 19.65
N ARG A 132 -2.51 13.74 18.85
CA ARG A 132 -1.97 13.48 17.53
C ARG A 132 -2.59 14.44 16.50
N THR A 133 -1.73 15.01 15.64
CA THR A 133 -2.14 15.88 14.54
C THR A 133 -2.14 15.09 13.24
N TYR A 134 -3.26 15.20 12.51
CA TYR A 134 -3.50 14.55 11.22
C TYR A 134 -3.45 15.60 10.12
N LYS A 135 -2.77 15.31 9.03
CA LYS A 135 -2.64 16.18 7.85
C LYS A 135 -3.67 15.79 6.81
N LEU A 136 -4.63 16.68 6.58
CA LEU A 136 -5.63 16.55 5.52
C LEU A 136 -5.14 17.25 4.26
N SER A 137 -5.34 16.62 3.12
CA SER A 137 -5.29 17.28 1.81
C SER A 137 -6.40 16.77 0.91
N PHE A 138 -6.88 17.60 -0.01
CA PHE A 138 -7.82 17.19 -1.04
C PHE A 138 -7.80 18.18 -2.19
N TRP A 139 -8.14 17.71 -3.38
CA TRP A 139 -8.36 18.56 -4.51
C TRP A 139 -9.85 18.87 -4.67
N ALA A 140 -10.16 20.15 -4.96
CA ALA A 140 -11.53 20.55 -5.18
C ALA A 140 -11.66 21.65 -6.22
N LYS A 141 -12.82 21.63 -6.92
CA LYS A 141 -13.33 22.72 -7.76
C LYS A 141 -14.85 22.79 -7.69
N GLY A 142 -15.46 23.88 -8.15
CA GLY A 142 -16.92 23.98 -8.19
C GLY A 142 -17.45 25.39 -8.14
N SER A 143 -18.67 25.49 -7.62
CA SER A 143 -19.40 26.76 -7.45
C SER A 143 -19.96 26.92 -6.03
N TYR A 144 -19.45 26.14 -5.09
CA TYR A 144 -19.92 26.13 -3.72
C TYR A 144 -19.66 27.47 -3.01
N LYS A 145 -20.66 27.90 -2.25
CA LYS A 145 -20.60 29.07 -1.37
C LYS A 145 -21.07 28.69 0.01
N GLY A 146 -20.19 28.77 0.99
CA GLY A 146 -20.43 28.42 2.39
C GLY A 146 -19.13 28.05 3.08
N GLY A 147 -19.21 27.75 4.36
CA GLY A 147 -18.13 27.23 5.17
C GLY A 147 -17.92 25.72 4.95
N LEU A 148 -16.68 25.32 5.04
CA LEU A 148 -16.30 23.92 5.07
C LEU A 148 -15.53 23.64 6.36
N LYS A 149 -15.81 22.49 6.99
CA LYS A 149 -15.06 21.99 8.13
C LYS A 149 -14.65 20.55 7.89
N ALA A 150 -13.52 20.19 8.44
CA ALA A 150 -13.07 18.81 8.52
C ALA A 150 -13.15 18.33 9.98
N ARG A 151 -13.59 17.08 10.19
CA ARG A 151 -13.77 16.48 11.51
C ARG A 151 -13.24 15.06 11.57
N LEU A 152 -12.84 14.63 12.77
CA LEU A 152 -12.81 13.24 13.17
C LEU A 152 -13.93 13.03 14.20
N THR A 153 -14.82 12.08 13.93
CA THR A 153 -15.98 11.80 14.78
C THR A 153 -16.05 10.31 15.09
N ASN A 154 -16.81 9.94 16.14
CA ASN A 154 -17.18 8.54 16.31
C ASN A 154 -18.13 8.07 15.18
N ALA A 155 -18.35 6.77 15.06
CA ALA A 155 -19.19 6.18 14.01
C ALA A 155 -20.65 6.69 13.99
N LYS A 156 -21.16 7.22 15.12
CA LYS A 156 -22.50 7.83 15.22
C LYS A 156 -22.52 9.31 14.80
N GLY A 157 -21.35 9.97 14.76
CA GLY A 157 -21.24 11.40 14.45
C GLY A 157 -21.66 12.34 15.60
N ASP A 158 -21.93 11.80 16.79
CA ASP A 158 -22.40 12.58 17.96
C ASP A 158 -21.22 13.01 18.88
N LYS A 159 -20.02 12.48 18.69
CA LYS A 159 -18.81 12.87 19.39
C LYS A 159 -17.72 13.28 18.43
N VAL A 160 -17.17 14.48 18.61
CA VAL A 160 -16.11 15.06 17.79
C VAL A 160 -14.77 14.95 18.53
N TYR A 161 -13.79 14.33 17.89
CA TYR A 161 -12.42 14.18 18.42
C TYR A 161 -11.45 15.21 17.84
N ALA A 162 -11.74 15.73 16.65
CA ALA A 162 -10.98 16.82 16.04
C ALA A 162 -11.91 17.62 15.12
N GLU A 163 -11.73 18.91 15.06
CA GLU A 163 -12.43 19.80 14.11
C GLU A 163 -11.49 20.92 13.68
N THR A 164 -11.52 21.24 12.41
CA THR A 164 -10.86 22.43 11.86
C THR A 164 -11.74 23.07 10.79
N THR A 165 -11.77 24.42 10.77
CA THR A 165 -12.42 25.18 9.71
C THR A 165 -11.47 25.30 8.53
N LEU A 166 -11.92 24.92 7.34
CA LEU A 166 -11.13 24.96 6.14
C LEU A 166 -11.16 26.34 5.51
N ASN A 167 -10.00 26.93 5.28
CA ASN A 167 -9.89 28.16 4.50
C ASN A 167 -9.96 27.82 2.99
N ALA A 168 -11.10 27.23 2.58
CA ALA A 168 -11.31 26.70 1.23
C ALA A 168 -12.36 27.56 0.49
N LYS A 169 -11.90 28.39 -0.45
CA LYS A 169 -12.77 29.08 -1.41
C LYS A 169 -12.83 28.28 -2.69
N VAL A 170 -13.83 27.37 -2.77
CA VAL A 170 -13.99 26.47 -3.92
C VAL A 170 -14.33 27.26 -5.18
N GLY A 171 -13.41 27.29 -6.12
CA GLY A 171 -13.51 27.98 -7.41
C GLY A 171 -13.64 27.02 -8.59
N LYS A 172 -13.73 27.57 -9.81
CA LYS A 172 -13.91 26.77 -11.04
C LYS A 172 -12.70 25.94 -11.44
N LYS A 173 -11.50 26.23 -10.92
CA LYS A 173 -10.25 25.53 -11.20
C LYS A 173 -9.96 24.53 -10.09
N TRP A 174 -9.40 23.40 -10.42
CA TRP A 174 -8.84 22.48 -9.45
C TRP A 174 -7.80 23.17 -8.57
N THR A 175 -7.96 23.06 -7.27
CA THR A 175 -7.10 23.64 -6.26
C THR A 175 -6.89 22.65 -5.14
N LYS A 176 -5.65 22.44 -4.72
CA LYS A 176 -5.30 21.61 -3.56
C LYS A 176 -5.53 22.42 -2.29
N TYR A 177 -6.29 21.86 -1.38
CA TYR A 177 -6.54 22.40 -0.04
C TYR A 177 -5.89 21.51 0.99
N THR A 178 -5.34 22.11 2.03
CA THR A 178 -4.70 21.40 3.14
C THR A 178 -5.19 21.94 4.47
N ALA A 179 -5.22 21.08 5.48
CA ALA A 179 -5.53 21.47 6.85
C ALA A 179 -4.92 20.48 7.84
N GLU A 180 -4.87 20.87 9.10
CA GLU A 180 -4.44 19.99 10.19
C GLU A 180 -5.60 19.80 11.18
N LEU A 181 -5.73 18.57 11.68
CA LEU A 181 -6.70 18.19 12.70
C LEU A 181 -5.94 17.58 13.89
N THR A 182 -6.00 18.23 15.06
CA THR A 182 -5.44 17.69 16.29
C THR A 182 -6.51 17.03 17.14
N ALA A 183 -6.37 15.74 17.41
CA ALA A 183 -7.37 15.00 18.18
C ALA A 183 -7.30 15.36 19.68
N ASN A 184 -8.48 15.55 20.28
CA ASN A 184 -8.68 15.83 21.73
C ASN A 184 -9.13 14.62 22.54
N GLY A 185 -9.17 13.42 21.92
CA GLY A 185 -9.58 12.17 22.54
C GLY A 185 -9.17 10.96 21.72
N ASN A 186 -9.45 9.77 22.23
CA ASN A 186 -9.09 8.49 21.62
C ASN A 186 -10.35 7.78 21.09
N ASP A 187 -10.26 7.26 19.86
CA ASP A 187 -11.23 6.33 19.26
C ASP A 187 -10.55 5.54 18.13
N ALA A 188 -10.46 4.23 18.25
CA ALA A 188 -9.89 3.37 17.22
C ALA A 188 -10.83 3.14 16.02
N LYS A 189 -12.08 3.62 16.10
CA LYS A 189 -13.11 3.45 15.09
C LYS A 189 -13.73 4.78 14.64
N ALA A 190 -12.97 5.88 14.78
CA ALA A 190 -13.38 7.17 14.28
C ALA A 190 -13.57 7.15 12.75
N GLN A 191 -14.27 8.14 12.24
CA GLN A 191 -14.47 8.40 10.82
C GLN A 191 -14.07 9.84 10.49
N PHE A 192 -13.69 10.07 9.24
CA PHE A 192 -13.47 11.41 8.69
C PHE A 192 -14.79 11.98 8.18
N GLU A 193 -15.01 13.27 8.40
CA GLU A 193 -16.19 13.97 7.97
C GLU A 193 -15.82 15.34 7.36
N LEU A 194 -16.25 15.59 6.13
CA LEU A 194 -16.20 16.90 5.48
C LEU A 194 -17.60 17.53 5.59
N VAL A 195 -17.74 18.58 6.39
CA VAL A 195 -19.01 19.25 6.71
C VAL A 195 -19.15 20.53 5.89
N ALA A 196 -20.32 20.73 5.31
CA ALA A 196 -20.67 21.88 4.47
C ALA A 196 -21.97 22.54 4.98
N ASP A 197 -21.96 23.88 5.15
CA ASP A 197 -23.06 24.67 5.67
C ASP A 197 -23.73 25.60 4.64
N GLY A 198 -23.39 25.46 3.37
CA GLY A 198 -23.76 26.35 2.29
C GLY A 198 -24.49 25.68 1.14
N LYS A 199 -24.39 26.27 -0.04
CA LYS A 199 -25.02 25.78 -1.26
C LYS A 199 -24.10 25.82 -2.48
N GLY A 200 -24.35 24.92 -3.42
CA GLY A 200 -23.62 24.84 -4.69
C GLY A 200 -23.03 23.47 -4.94
N THR A 201 -22.08 23.42 -5.83
CA THR A 201 -21.42 22.16 -6.25
C THR A 201 -19.96 22.18 -5.84
N ILE A 202 -19.51 21.07 -5.27
CA ILE A 202 -18.10 20.76 -5.02
C ILE A 202 -17.78 19.48 -5.82
N VAL A 203 -16.73 19.50 -6.60
CA VAL A 203 -16.13 18.31 -7.20
C VAL A 203 -14.85 18.04 -6.41
N LEU A 204 -14.73 16.84 -5.86
CA LEU A 204 -13.60 16.39 -5.03
C LEU A 204 -12.82 15.31 -5.74
N ASP A 205 -11.52 15.31 -5.48
CA ASP A 205 -10.63 14.22 -5.87
C ASP A 205 -9.46 14.11 -4.88
N VAL A 206 -8.86 12.93 -4.79
CA VAL A 206 -7.68 12.61 -3.99
C VAL A 206 -7.76 13.21 -2.57
N VAL A 207 -8.79 12.79 -1.85
CA VAL A 207 -8.96 13.14 -0.42
C VAL A 207 -8.05 12.26 0.41
N SER A 208 -7.13 12.84 1.16
CA SER A 208 -6.07 12.14 1.88
C SER A 208 -5.95 12.64 3.31
N LEU A 209 -5.75 11.74 4.26
CA LEU A 209 -5.57 12.04 5.69
C LEU A 209 -4.44 11.20 6.27
N PHE A 210 -3.34 11.84 6.62
CA PHE A 210 -2.17 11.19 7.19
C PHE A 210 -1.97 11.49 8.68
N PRO A 211 -1.72 10.47 9.51
CA PRO A 211 -1.12 10.67 10.84
C PRO A 211 0.37 11.02 10.69
N PRO A 212 1.09 11.29 11.80
CA PRO A 212 2.55 11.26 11.78
C PRO A 212 3.07 9.92 11.26
N THR A 213 4.08 9.94 10.41
CA THR A 213 4.62 8.75 9.73
C THR A 213 5.94 8.30 10.33
N PHE A 214 6.34 7.06 10.03
CA PHE A 214 7.65 6.54 10.44
C PHE A 214 8.77 7.41 9.85
N LYS A 215 9.72 7.80 10.71
CA LYS A 215 10.80 8.76 10.38
C LYS A 215 10.34 10.07 9.73
N ASN A 216 9.08 10.43 9.90
CA ASN A 216 8.46 11.63 9.32
C ASN A 216 8.53 11.70 7.79
N ARG A 217 8.57 10.58 7.09
CA ARG A 217 8.53 10.53 5.63
C ARG A 217 7.20 11.12 5.14
N GLU A 218 7.26 11.98 4.14
CA GLU A 218 6.06 12.37 3.40
C GLU A 218 5.49 11.14 2.67
N ASN A 219 4.18 11.02 2.60
CA ASN A 219 3.53 9.83 2.02
C ASN A 219 4.02 8.50 2.63
N GLY A 220 4.38 8.52 3.91
CA GLY A 220 5.14 7.47 4.58
C GLY A 220 4.29 6.37 5.22
N LEU A 221 4.94 5.60 6.07
CA LEU A 221 4.42 4.38 6.66
C LEU A 221 3.91 4.61 8.09
N ARG A 222 3.03 3.75 8.55
CA ARG A 222 2.54 3.72 9.93
C ARG A 222 3.68 3.43 10.90
N PRO A 223 3.90 4.31 11.91
CA PRO A 223 5.04 4.15 12.82
C PRO A 223 4.98 2.88 13.66
N ASP A 224 3.78 2.46 14.06
CA ASP A 224 3.57 1.27 14.89
C ASP A 224 3.99 -0.02 14.19
N LEU A 225 3.66 -0.17 12.91
CA LEU A 225 4.03 -1.34 12.11
C LEU A 225 5.47 -1.26 11.61
N ALA A 226 5.88 -0.10 11.08
CA ALA A 226 7.23 0.08 10.57
C ALA A 226 8.30 -0.07 11.67
N GLN A 227 7.99 0.35 12.92
CA GLN A 227 8.88 0.13 14.06
C GLN A 227 9.06 -1.35 14.40
N LEU A 228 8.01 -2.17 14.27
CA LEU A 228 8.14 -3.62 14.46
C LEU A 228 9.06 -4.23 13.41
N LEU A 229 8.90 -3.83 12.13
CA LEU A 229 9.79 -4.28 11.05
C LEU A 229 11.23 -3.81 11.29
N TYR A 230 11.43 -2.57 11.73
CA TYR A 230 12.75 -2.04 12.07
C TYR A 230 13.43 -2.85 13.18
N ASN A 231 12.69 -3.26 14.21
CA ASN A 231 13.22 -4.01 15.35
C ASN A 231 13.65 -5.45 15.00
N ILE A 232 13.18 -6.00 13.88
CA ILE A 232 13.62 -7.31 13.38
C ILE A 232 15.03 -7.24 12.79
N HIS A 233 15.49 -6.04 12.37
CA HIS A 233 16.78 -5.82 11.68
C HIS A 233 16.93 -6.67 10.42
N PRO A 234 15.95 -6.69 9.49
CA PRO A 234 16.02 -7.48 8.27
C PRO A 234 17.22 -7.04 7.43
N LYS A 235 17.80 -7.96 6.67
CA LYS A 235 18.96 -7.66 5.83
C LYS A 235 18.58 -7.34 4.39
N PHE A 236 17.37 -7.71 3.99
CA PHE A 236 16.79 -7.33 2.70
C PHE A 236 15.27 -7.17 2.81
N VAL A 237 14.71 -6.41 1.90
CA VAL A 237 13.27 -6.29 1.66
C VAL A 237 13.01 -6.74 0.23
N ARG A 238 12.31 -7.87 0.06
CA ARG A 238 11.82 -8.35 -1.24
C ARG A 238 10.47 -7.70 -1.53
N PHE A 239 10.37 -6.99 -2.63
CA PHE A 239 9.18 -6.23 -3.02
C PHE A 239 9.07 -6.07 -4.56
N PRO A 240 7.92 -5.66 -5.10
CA PRO A 240 6.62 -5.43 -4.46
C PRO A 240 5.82 -6.71 -4.26
N GLY A 241 6.40 -7.87 -4.49
CA GLY A 241 5.79 -9.10 -4.10
C GLY A 241 5.88 -10.24 -5.10
N GLY A 242 4.96 -11.17 -4.93
CA GLY A 242 4.69 -12.36 -5.72
C GLY A 242 3.72 -12.08 -6.87
N CYS A 243 2.50 -12.66 -6.80
CA CYS A 243 1.47 -12.49 -7.82
C CYS A 243 1.07 -11.02 -8.10
N TYR A 244 1.28 -10.14 -7.15
CA TYR A 244 1.07 -8.70 -7.32
C TYR A 244 1.92 -8.09 -8.44
N VAL A 245 3.14 -8.60 -8.65
CA VAL A 245 4.02 -8.16 -9.75
C VAL A 245 3.45 -8.52 -11.11
N GLU A 246 2.78 -9.68 -11.19
CA GLU A 246 2.33 -10.27 -12.45
C GLU A 246 0.95 -9.79 -12.85
N GLY A 247 0.05 -9.58 -11.89
CA GLY A 247 -1.35 -9.37 -12.17
C GLY A 247 -2.06 -10.64 -12.62
N GLN A 248 -3.33 -10.56 -13.01
CA GLN A 248 -4.13 -11.75 -13.30
C GLN A 248 -4.84 -11.71 -14.65
N GLU A 249 -5.67 -10.70 -14.90
CA GLU A 249 -6.56 -10.69 -16.09
C GLU A 249 -5.86 -10.18 -17.34
N SER A 250 -4.94 -9.24 -17.18
CA SER A 250 -4.24 -8.57 -18.27
C SER A 250 -2.91 -7.99 -17.79
N PRO A 251 -2.00 -7.65 -18.72
CA PRO A 251 -0.75 -6.99 -18.36
C PRO A 251 -0.93 -5.65 -17.62
N GLU A 252 -2.04 -4.95 -17.81
CA GLU A 252 -2.36 -3.70 -17.12
C GLU A 252 -2.61 -3.86 -15.63
N ASN A 253 -2.90 -5.09 -15.16
CA ASN A 253 -3.03 -5.41 -13.75
C ASN A 253 -1.68 -5.70 -13.07
N ALA A 254 -0.57 -5.74 -13.82
CA ALA A 254 0.76 -5.87 -13.29
C ALA A 254 1.20 -4.59 -12.54
N PHE A 255 2.19 -4.75 -11.67
CA PHE A 255 2.81 -3.60 -11.02
C PHE A 255 3.72 -2.87 -12.01
N HIS A 256 3.29 -1.72 -12.50
CA HIS A 256 4.06 -0.82 -13.37
C HIS A 256 4.66 0.31 -12.54
N TRP A 257 5.91 0.19 -12.15
CA TRP A 257 6.58 1.07 -11.19
C TRP A 257 6.48 2.57 -11.54
N GLU A 258 6.55 2.94 -12.84
CA GLU A 258 6.45 4.33 -13.29
C GLU A 258 5.10 4.98 -12.94
N LYS A 259 4.03 4.19 -12.81
CA LYS A 259 2.69 4.66 -12.43
C LYS A 259 2.54 4.85 -10.92
N THR A 260 3.51 4.41 -10.13
CA THR A 260 3.43 4.35 -8.67
C THR A 260 4.36 5.34 -7.96
N ILE A 261 5.02 6.23 -8.70
CA ILE A 261 5.95 7.24 -8.18
C ILE A 261 5.44 8.67 -8.38
N GLY A 262 6.09 9.65 -7.75
CA GLY A 262 5.69 11.07 -7.83
C GLY A 262 4.49 11.40 -6.93
N PRO A 263 3.83 12.54 -7.16
CA PRO A 263 2.69 12.98 -6.37
C PRO A 263 1.54 11.97 -6.38
N ILE A 264 0.88 11.78 -5.24
CA ILE A 264 -0.19 10.78 -5.11
C ILE A 264 -1.38 11.05 -6.06
N GLU A 265 -1.61 12.30 -6.41
CA GLU A 265 -2.63 12.70 -7.38
C GLU A 265 -2.31 12.33 -8.83
N GLU A 266 -1.07 11.98 -9.13
CA GLU A 266 -0.61 11.52 -10.45
C GLU A 266 -0.54 9.99 -10.55
N ARG A 267 -0.87 9.28 -9.47
CA ARG A 267 -0.89 7.80 -9.41
C ARG A 267 -2.30 7.29 -9.70
N PRO A 268 -2.50 6.53 -10.79
CA PRO A 268 -3.85 6.05 -11.16
C PRO A 268 -4.38 4.97 -10.22
N GLY A 269 -3.50 4.27 -9.50
CA GLY A 269 -3.85 3.01 -8.87
C GLY A 269 -4.16 1.91 -9.89
N HIS A 270 -4.27 0.68 -9.47
CA HIS A 270 -4.67 -0.42 -10.36
C HIS A 270 -5.48 -1.49 -9.62
N LYS A 271 -6.15 -2.36 -10.39
CA LYS A 271 -6.87 -3.49 -9.82
C LYS A 271 -5.89 -4.56 -9.37
N ASN A 272 -5.82 -4.82 -8.08
CA ASN A 272 -5.15 -5.98 -7.52
C ASN A 272 -6.11 -7.17 -7.58
N VAL A 273 -6.22 -7.77 -8.77
CA VAL A 273 -7.23 -8.79 -9.08
C VAL A 273 -6.99 -10.07 -8.28
N ASN A 274 -5.73 -10.42 -8.06
CA ASN A 274 -5.34 -11.61 -7.29
C ASN A 274 -5.93 -11.56 -5.86
N TRP A 275 -6.00 -10.37 -5.28
CA TRP A 275 -6.46 -10.15 -3.90
C TRP A 275 -7.82 -9.43 -3.82
N ARG A 276 -8.46 -9.16 -4.97
CA ARG A 276 -9.86 -8.71 -5.13
C ARG A 276 -10.17 -7.34 -4.55
N TYR A 277 -9.26 -6.41 -4.67
CA TYR A 277 -9.50 -5.00 -4.38
C TYR A 277 -8.68 -4.11 -5.35
N ARG A 278 -8.86 -2.81 -5.25
CA ARG A 278 -8.03 -1.85 -5.94
C ARG A 278 -6.98 -1.31 -4.99
N THR A 279 -5.72 -1.29 -5.42
CA THR A 279 -4.67 -0.56 -4.72
C THR A 279 -4.61 0.88 -5.22
N SER A 280 -4.33 1.80 -4.30
CA SER A 280 -4.16 3.22 -4.65
C SER A 280 -2.78 3.52 -5.23
N ASP A 281 -1.86 2.56 -5.24
CA ASP A 281 -0.42 2.74 -5.49
C ASP A 281 0.22 3.84 -4.60
N GLY A 282 -0.40 4.08 -3.46
CA GLY A 282 0.10 5.03 -2.48
C GLY A 282 1.42 4.61 -1.87
N MET A 283 1.55 3.33 -1.54
CA MET A 283 2.84 2.69 -1.27
C MET A 283 3.38 2.14 -2.59
N GLY A 284 4.08 2.98 -3.34
CA GLY A 284 4.63 2.65 -4.64
C GLY A 284 6.11 2.32 -4.60
N PHE A 285 6.75 2.31 -5.78
CA PHE A 285 8.15 1.91 -5.94
C PHE A 285 9.11 2.72 -5.06
N ASP A 286 8.89 4.03 -4.97
CA ASP A 286 9.74 4.93 -4.16
C ASP A 286 9.57 4.64 -2.66
N GLU A 287 8.34 4.41 -2.18
CA GLU A 287 8.05 4.08 -0.79
C GLU A 287 8.59 2.69 -0.40
N TYR A 288 8.62 1.72 -1.31
CA TYR A 288 9.29 0.44 -1.07
C TYR A 288 10.81 0.59 -0.93
N LEU A 289 11.43 1.42 -1.76
CA LEU A 289 12.86 1.72 -1.65
C LEU A 289 13.18 2.48 -0.36
N GLN A 290 12.34 3.45 0.02
CA GLN A 290 12.44 4.17 1.29
C GLN A 290 12.25 3.23 2.50
N LEU A 291 11.33 2.25 2.41
CA LEU A 291 11.19 1.23 3.44
C LEU A 291 12.50 0.46 3.64
N ALA A 292 13.12 -0.02 2.56
CA ALA A 292 14.40 -0.75 2.65
C ALA A 292 15.49 0.13 3.30
N GLU A 293 15.61 1.39 2.89
CA GLU A 293 16.54 2.37 3.47
C GLU A 293 16.25 2.59 4.96
N ASP A 294 14.99 2.81 5.32
CA ASP A 294 14.56 3.06 6.70
C ASP A 294 14.80 1.89 7.63
N LEU A 295 14.74 0.67 7.12
CA LEU A 295 15.06 -0.55 7.84
C LEU A 295 16.56 -0.88 7.85
N ASN A 296 17.40 -0.10 7.15
CA ASN A 296 18.81 -0.40 6.91
C ASN A 296 18.99 -1.79 6.28
N ALA A 297 18.13 -2.11 5.32
CA ALA A 297 18.06 -3.37 4.60
C ALA A 297 18.34 -3.14 3.10
N LYS A 298 18.82 -4.17 2.41
CA LYS A 298 19.03 -4.11 0.96
C LYS A 298 17.69 -4.27 0.22
N PRO A 299 17.40 -3.41 -0.76
CA PRO A 299 16.24 -3.63 -1.63
C PRO A 299 16.50 -4.83 -2.54
N LEU A 300 15.54 -5.75 -2.59
CA LEU A 300 15.48 -6.88 -3.50
C LEU A 300 14.23 -6.68 -4.36
N TYR A 301 14.44 -6.19 -5.56
CA TYR A 301 13.36 -5.83 -6.47
C TYR A 301 12.94 -7.01 -7.34
N VAL A 302 11.64 -7.29 -7.38
CA VAL A 302 11.05 -8.33 -8.23
C VAL A 302 10.49 -7.68 -9.48
N VAL A 303 10.86 -8.20 -10.65
CA VAL A 303 10.40 -7.69 -11.94
C VAL A 303 9.52 -8.71 -12.66
N ASN A 304 8.48 -8.22 -13.31
CA ASN A 304 7.66 -9.01 -14.22
C ASN A 304 8.46 -9.32 -15.51
N VAL A 305 8.39 -10.56 -15.96
CA VAL A 305 9.04 -11.02 -17.20
C VAL A 305 8.09 -11.08 -18.40
N GLY A 306 7.00 -10.33 -18.35
CA GLY A 306 5.94 -10.34 -19.36
C GLY A 306 4.98 -11.51 -19.19
N LEU A 307 4.74 -11.91 -17.94
CA LEU A 307 3.77 -12.94 -17.56
C LEU A 307 2.70 -12.35 -16.66
N TRP A 308 1.48 -12.81 -16.79
CA TRP A 308 0.36 -12.61 -15.87
C TRP A 308 -0.45 -13.90 -15.80
N HIS A 309 -1.23 -14.10 -14.77
CA HIS A 309 -1.91 -15.38 -14.54
C HIS A 309 -2.91 -15.77 -15.66
N GLY A 310 -3.35 -14.83 -16.49
CA GLY A 310 -4.22 -15.07 -17.63
C GLY A 310 -3.51 -15.19 -18.99
N GLY A 311 -2.17 -15.03 -19.04
CA GLY A 311 -1.43 -15.07 -20.30
C GLY A 311 0.01 -14.57 -20.22
N MET A 312 0.60 -14.35 -21.39
CA MET A 312 1.98 -13.94 -21.50
C MET A 312 2.27 -13.10 -22.74
N THR A 313 3.22 -12.21 -22.67
CA THR A 313 3.85 -11.58 -23.83
C THR A 313 4.77 -12.60 -24.54
N PRO A 314 4.70 -12.79 -25.85
CA PRO A 314 5.66 -13.65 -26.56
C PRO A 314 7.11 -13.25 -26.30
N VAL A 315 8.02 -14.23 -26.19
CA VAL A 315 9.46 -14.00 -25.87
C VAL A 315 10.12 -12.99 -26.82
N ASP A 316 9.74 -13.02 -28.10
CA ASP A 316 10.27 -12.08 -29.09
C ASP A 316 9.75 -10.64 -28.93
N SER A 317 8.74 -10.45 -28.10
CA SER A 317 8.07 -9.16 -27.86
C SER A 317 8.26 -8.63 -26.44
N ILE A 318 9.12 -9.22 -25.61
CA ILE A 318 9.30 -8.85 -24.20
C ILE A 318 10.15 -7.59 -23.96
N GLN A 319 10.68 -6.98 -25.04
CA GLN A 319 11.56 -5.81 -24.90
C GLN A 319 10.95 -4.68 -24.05
N PRO A 320 9.65 -4.33 -24.13
CA PRO A 320 9.05 -3.31 -23.26
C PRO A 320 9.19 -3.62 -21.76
N TRP A 321 9.08 -4.89 -21.36
CA TRP A 321 9.26 -5.33 -19.98
C TRP A 321 10.72 -5.23 -19.53
N ILE A 322 11.67 -5.52 -20.44
CA ILE A 322 13.10 -5.33 -20.18
C ILE A 322 13.40 -3.84 -19.99
N ASP A 323 12.86 -2.99 -20.87
CA ASP A 323 13.02 -1.54 -20.78
C ASP A 323 12.45 -0.98 -19.48
N GLU A 324 11.28 -1.47 -19.04
CA GLU A 324 10.68 -1.09 -17.75
C GLU A 324 11.59 -1.48 -16.57
N CYS A 325 12.15 -2.69 -16.57
CA CYS A 325 13.13 -3.13 -15.59
C CYS A 325 14.39 -2.23 -15.58
N MET A 326 14.95 -1.95 -16.76
CA MET A 326 16.15 -1.11 -16.89
C MET A 326 15.92 0.33 -16.45
N ASN A 327 14.72 0.87 -16.71
CA ASN A 327 14.29 2.19 -16.27
C ASN A 327 14.12 2.24 -14.74
N ALA A 328 13.58 1.20 -14.13
CA ALA A 328 13.47 1.05 -12.67
C ALA A 328 14.85 1.05 -12.01
N LEU A 329 15.78 0.28 -12.57
CA LEU A 329 17.18 0.24 -12.09
C LEU A 329 17.87 1.62 -12.27
N GLU A 330 17.60 2.33 -13.36
CA GLU A 330 18.13 3.69 -13.54
C GLU A 330 17.50 4.67 -12.55
N TYR A 331 16.19 4.55 -12.26
CA TYR A 331 15.56 5.34 -11.21
C TYR A 331 16.23 5.11 -9.87
N ALA A 332 16.42 3.85 -9.47
CA ALA A 332 16.99 3.51 -8.18
C ALA A 332 18.49 3.80 -8.07
N ASN A 333 19.28 3.51 -9.11
CA ASN A 333 20.75 3.47 -9.05
C ASN A 333 21.43 4.53 -9.91
N GLY A 334 20.72 5.15 -10.87
CA GLY A 334 21.30 6.10 -11.81
C GLY A 334 21.71 7.41 -11.16
N PRO A 335 22.71 8.11 -11.72
CA PRO A 335 23.10 9.43 -11.25
C PRO A 335 22.00 10.45 -11.55
N VAL A 336 21.95 11.54 -10.80
CA VAL A 336 20.98 12.64 -11.00
C VAL A 336 21.04 13.30 -12.37
N THR A 337 22.09 13.03 -13.15
CA THR A 337 22.25 13.48 -14.53
C THR A 337 21.59 12.57 -15.56
N SER A 338 21.16 11.37 -15.16
CA SER A 338 20.40 10.46 -16.02
C SER A 338 18.90 10.81 -15.98
N LYS A 339 18.13 10.33 -16.96
CA LYS A 339 16.70 10.61 -17.07
C LYS A 339 15.93 10.24 -15.79
N TYR A 340 16.06 9.01 -15.35
CA TYR A 340 15.31 8.48 -14.20
C TYR A 340 15.97 8.81 -12.86
N GLY A 341 17.30 8.96 -12.81
CA GLY A 341 17.98 9.49 -11.63
C GLY A 341 17.60 10.94 -11.33
N ALA A 342 17.41 11.78 -12.37
CA ALA A 342 16.86 13.11 -12.23
C ALA A 342 15.41 13.11 -11.71
N LEU A 343 14.59 12.14 -12.16
CA LEU A 343 13.21 11.99 -11.68
C LEU A 343 13.17 11.57 -10.21
N ARG A 344 14.05 10.63 -9.77
CA ARG A 344 14.20 10.29 -8.35
C ARG A 344 14.55 11.53 -7.52
N ALA A 345 15.53 12.32 -7.97
CA ALA A 345 15.92 13.55 -7.29
C ALA A 345 14.76 14.57 -7.20
N LYS A 346 13.98 14.71 -8.28
CA LYS A 346 12.75 15.54 -8.30
C LYS A 346 11.71 15.03 -7.29
N ASN A 347 11.61 13.74 -7.09
CA ASN A 347 10.73 13.11 -6.10
C ASN A 347 11.28 13.18 -4.66
N GLY A 348 12.39 13.88 -4.44
CA GLY A 348 12.93 14.19 -3.11
C GLY A 348 14.09 13.31 -2.65
N HIS A 349 14.58 12.37 -3.48
CA HIS A 349 15.69 11.49 -3.13
C HIS A 349 16.85 11.58 -4.14
N PRO A 350 17.79 12.52 -4.01
CA PRO A 350 18.89 12.69 -4.95
C PRO A 350 19.90 11.52 -4.92
N GLU A 351 20.11 10.89 -3.77
CA GLU A 351 21.05 9.79 -3.63
C GLU A 351 20.50 8.47 -4.19
N PRO A 352 21.33 7.59 -4.77
CA PRO A 352 20.91 6.28 -5.21
C PRO A 352 20.46 5.37 -4.05
N TYR A 353 19.42 4.59 -4.27
CA TYR A 353 18.95 3.55 -3.34
C TYR A 353 19.79 2.27 -3.36
N ASN A 354 20.61 2.08 -4.41
CA ASN A 354 21.55 0.96 -4.57
C ASN A 354 20.88 -0.42 -4.55
N ILE A 355 19.96 -0.66 -5.49
CA ILE A 355 19.45 -2.02 -5.73
C ILE A 355 20.62 -2.91 -6.18
N GLU A 356 20.99 -3.87 -5.33
CA GLU A 356 22.01 -4.88 -5.61
C GLU A 356 21.39 -6.23 -6.04
N TYR A 357 20.17 -6.51 -5.61
CA TYR A 357 19.47 -7.77 -5.83
C TYR A 357 18.25 -7.57 -6.71
N LEU A 358 18.18 -8.34 -7.79
CA LEU A 358 17.07 -8.35 -8.73
C LEU A 358 16.53 -9.76 -8.86
N GLU A 359 15.25 -9.92 -8.58
CA GLU A 359 14.52 -11.15 -8.85
C GLU A 359 13.81 -11.03 -10.20
N ILE A 360 14.14 -11.93 -11.12
CA ILE A 360 13.61 -11.92 -12.47
C ILE A 360 12.47 -12.92 -12.57
N GLY A 361 11.23 -12.40 -12.56
CA GLY A 361 10.00 -13.17 -12.51
C GLY A 361 9.63 -13.65 -11.09
N ASN A 362 8.42 -14.15 -10.94
CA ASN A 362 7.89 -14.73 -9.70
C ASN A 362 7.22 -16.05 -10.03
N GLU A 363 7.61 -17.13 -9.34
CA GLU A 363 6.95 -18.46 -9.43
C GLU A 363 6.69 -18.98 -10.86
N ASN A 364 7.51 -18.59 -11.82
CA ASN A 364 7.29 -18.85 -13.25
C ASN A 364 7.58 -20.30 -13.70
N ASN A 365 7.70 -21.23 -12.78
CA ASN A 365 7.80 -22.67 -13.02
C ASN A 365 6.48 -23.41 -12.73
N GLN A 366 5.39 -22.70 -12.49
CA GLN A 366 4.09 -23.31 -12.19
C GLN A 366 3.61 -24.20 -13.34
N PRO A 367 3.05 -25.38 -13.06
CA PRO A 367 2.52 -26.26 -14.08
C PRO A 367 1.18 -25.79 -14.68
N ASP A 368 0.67 -24.64 -14.22
CA ASP A 368 -0.56 -24.04 -14.75
C ASP A 368 -0.34 -23.55 -16.19
N PRO A 369 -1.11 -24.02 -17.17
CA PRO A 369 -1.04 -23.54 -18.53
C PRO A 369 -1.22 -22.03 -18.69
N ALA A 370 -1.93 -21.36 -17.77
CA ALA A 370 -2.13 -19.91 -17.78
C ALA A 370 -0.97 -19.15 -17.13
N ALA A 371 -0.23 -19.77 -16.21
CA ALA A 371 0.95 -19.22 -15.54
C ALA A 371 2.27 -19.75 -16.13
N GLN A 372 2.20 -20.43 -17.27
CA GLN A 372 3.33 -21.17 -17.80
C GLN A 372 4.52 -20.32 -18.17
N SER A 373 5.58 -20.75 -17.60
CA SER A 373 6.97 -20.47 -17.93
C SER A 373 7.40 -21.02 -19.29
N ASP A 374 6.51 -21.04 -20.28
CA ASP A 374 6.95 -21.35 -21.61
C ASP A 374 8.07 -20.38 -21.96
N HIS A 375 9.25 -20.92 -22.16
CA HIS A 375 10.47 -20.14 -22.38
C HIS A 375 10.92 -19.24 -21.21
N TYR A 376 10.64 -19.59 -19.92
CA TYR A 376 11.11 -18.77 -18.79
C TYR A 376 12.63 -18.62 -18.79
N TYR A 377 13.39 -19.67 -19.10
CA TYR A 377 14.84 -19.58 -19.20
C TYR A 377 15.30 -18.54 -20.23
N GLU A 378 14.63 -18.47 -21.38
CA GLU A 378 14.95 -17.50 -22.44
C GLU A 378 14.60 -16.08 -22.00
N ARG A 379 13.46 -15.89 -21.31
CA ARG A 379 13.07 -14.62 -20.68
C ARG A 379 14.11 -14.18 -19.67
N PHE A 380 14.42 -15.04 -18.72
CA PHE A 380 15.45 -14.79 -17.70
C PHE A 380 16.78 -14.40 -18.31
N LYS A 381 17.23 -15.14 -19.34
CA LYS A 381 18.49 -14.84 -20.02
C LYS A 381 18.48 -13.45 -20.66
N LYS A 382 17.41 -13.06 -21.36
CA LYS A 382 17.31 -11.73 -21.99
C LYS A 382 17.35 -10.61 -20.94
N PHE A 383 16.61 -10.73 -19.84
CA PHE A 383 16.67 -9.78 -18.73
C PHE A 383 18.05 -9.71 -18.09
N LYS A 384 18.60 -10.86 -17.71
CA LYS A 384 19.92 -10.95 -17.10
C LYS A 384 21.00 -10.33 -18.00
N ASP A 385 21.02 -10.66 -19.29
CA ASP A 385 22.02 -10.14 -20.22
C ASP A 385 21.92 -8.61 -20.36
N ALA A 386 20.70 -8.05 -20.43
CA ALA A 386 20.47 -6.61 -20.44
C ALA A 386 20.94 -5.93 -19.16
N VAL A 387 20.58 -6.50 -18.01
CA VAL A 387 20.98 -5.96 -16.69
C VAL A 387 22.49 -5.98 -16.53
N LEU A 388 23.15 -7.12 -16.78
CA LEU A 388 24.59 -7.25 -16.57
C LEU A 388 25.42 -6.41 -17.55
N ALA A 389 24.88 -6.10 -18.74
CA ALA A 389 25.53 -5.19 -19.69
C ALA A 389 25.70 -3.78 -19.12
N LYS A 390 24.75 -3.29 -18.30
CA LYS A 390 24.78 -1.94 -17.71
C LYS A 390 25.16 -1.95 -16.22
N TYR A 391 24.75 -2.99 -15.49
CA TYR A 391 24.94 -3.14 -14.05
C TYR A 391 25.64 -4.47 -13.71
N PRO A 392 26.94 -4.62 -14.01
CA PRO A 392 27.66 -5.92 -13.92
C PRO A 392 27.81 -6.45 -12.49
N LYS A 393 27.52 -5.65 -11.47
CA LYS A 393 27.57 -6.03 -10.05
C LYS A 393 26.21 -6.48 -9.49
N THR A 394 25.14 -6.36 -10.27
CA THR A 394 23.81 -6.77 -9.83
C THR A 394 23.72 -8.29 -9.71
N VAL A 395 23.24 -8.76 -8.58
CA VAL A 395 22.97 -10.18 -8.35
C VAL A 395 21.56 -10.49 -8.81
N SER A 396 21.46 -11.29 -9.88
CA SER A 396 20.18 -11.75 -10.41
C SER A 396 19.86 -13.16 -9.93
N TYR A 397 18.63 -13.43 -9.55
CA TYR A 397 18.19 -14.77 -9.22
C TYR A 397 16.73 -15.03 -9.67
N THR A 398 16.33 -16.30 -9.61
CA THR A 398 14.98 -16.76 -9.92
C THR A 398 14.27 -17.20 -8.64
N HIS A 399 12.98 -16.89 -8.51
CA HIS A 399 12.14 -17.50 -7.50
C HIS A 399 11.26 -18.57 -8.18
N LEU A 400 11.48 -19.83 -7.79
CA LEU A 400 10.74 -20.96 -8.28
C LEU A 400 9.95 -21.56 -7.11
N THR A 401 8.71 -21.96 -7.36
CA THR A 401 7.92 -22.71 -6.38
C THR A 401 8.59 -24.05 -6.13
N LEU A 402 8.90 -24.35 -4.88
CA LEU A 402 9.32 -25.69 -4.52
C LEU A 402 8.10 -26.64 -4.59
N PRO A 403 8.23 -27.83 -5.19
CA PRO A 403 7.16 -28.80 -5.10
C PRO A 403 6.89 -29.09 -3.64
N THR A 404 5.64 -28.96 -3.22
CA THR A 404 5.20 -29.38 -1.89
C THR A 404 5.34 -30.90 -1.85
N ILE A 405 6.26 -31.40 -1.03
CA ILE A 405 6.46 -32.83 -0.76
C ILE A 405 5.34 -33.31 0.15
#